data_28e479c2dc461fb2d44f3ff8eabdd9ee
#
_entry.id   28e479c2dc461fb2d44f3ff8eabdd9ee
#
_cell.length_a   1.000
_cell.length_b   1.000
_cell.length_c   1.000
_cell.angle_alpha   90.00
_cell.angle_beta   90.00
_cell.angle_gamma   90.00
#
_symmetry.space_group_name_H-M   'P 1'
#
loop_
_entity.id
_entity.type
_entity.pdbx_description
1 polymer ?
#
loop_
_entity_poly.entity_id
_entity_poly.type
_entity_poly.pdbx_seq_one_letter_code
_entity_poly.pdbx_strand_id
1 'polypeptide(L)'
;MIGLISINHKTASLSRREQFALGEEEAVQLISQWQGEQGLLGGFVLSTCNRLEIYYEAPSQVTQELESTLIRSLYRFKRIRHSGDESIFTTLHHTEAIRHLFR
;
A
#
# COMPACT_ATOMS: atom_id res chain seq x y z
N MET A 1 -15.07 2.10 1.97
CA MET A 1 -14.55 1.81 0.60
C MET A 1 -13.18 1.19 0.70
N ILE A 2 -12.96 0.13 -0.06
CA ILE A 2 -11.71 -0.64 0.00
C ILE A 2 -10.75 -0.14 -1.08
N GLY A 3 -9.48 0.01 -0.71
CA GLY A 3 -8.40 0.30 -1.64
C GLY A 3 -7.28 -0.71 -1.50
N LEU A 4 -6.47 -0.83 -2.54
CA LEU A 4 -5.29 -1.69 -2.57
C LEU A 4 -4.13 -0.92 -3.18
N ILE A 5 -2.99 -1.00 -2.53
CA ILE A 5 -1.71 -0.54 -3.07
C ILE A 5 -0.83 -1.78 -3.14
N SER A 6 -0.28 -2.07 -4.32
CA SER A 6 0.52 -3.29 -4.48
C SER A 6 1.80 -3.06 -5.29
N ILE A 7 2.80 -3.89 -5.00
CA ILE A 7 4.03 -4.03 -5.76
C ILE A 7 4.21 -5.52 -6.03
N ASN A 8 4.57 -5.89 -7.26
CA ASN A 8 4.83 -7.28 -7.59
C ASN A 8 6.01 -7.40 -8.56
N HIS A 9 6.36 -8.64 -8.91
CA HIS A 9 7.53 -8.92 -9.75
C HIS A 9 7.42 -8.35 -11.17
N LYS A 10 6.21 -8.00 -11.61
CA LYS A 10 5.99 -7.39 -12.93
C LYS A 10 6.24 -5.89 -12.92
N THR A 11 6.11 -5.25 -11.75
CA THR A 11 6.23 -3.79 -11.64
C THR A 11 7.54 -3.34 -11.02
N ALA A 12 8.22 -4.21 -10.28
CA ALA A 12 9.45 -3.85 -9.58
C ALA A 12 10.43 -5.02 -9.49
N SER A 13 11.72 -4.71 -9.50
CA SER A 13 12.77 -5.69 -9.31
C SER A 13 12.73 -6.25 -7.88
N LEU A 14 13.41 -7.37 -7.65
CA LEU A 14 13.53 -7.96 -6.30
C LEU A 14 14.11 -6.94 -5.32
N SER A 15 15.15 -6.25 -5.72
CA SER A 15 15.81 -5.24 -4.90
C SER A 15 14.82 -4.14 -4.46
N ARG A 16 13.99 -3.64 -5.38
CA ARG A 16 12.99 -2.63 -5.06
C ARG A 16 11.90 -3.19 -4.14
N ARG A 17 11.44 -4.42 -4.42
CA ARG A 17 10.43 -5.06 -3.56
C ARG A 17 10.93 -5.21 -2.13
N GLU A 18 12.20 -5.60 -1.96
CA GLU A 18 12.78 -5.75 -0.62
C GLU A 18 12.82 -4.44 0.16
N GLN A 19 13.02 -3.31 -0.52
CA GLN A 19 13.00 -2.00 0.13
C GLN A 19 11.65 -1.70 0.78
N PHE A 20 10.57 -2.18 0.19
CA PHE A 20 9.21 -1.91 0.67
C PHE A 20 8.60 -3.04 1.49
N ALA A 21 9.31 -4.16 1.67
CA ALA A 21 8.79 -5.28 2.45
C ALA A 21 8.43 -4.84 3.87
N LEU A 22 7.31 -5.34 4.38
CA LEU A 22 6.80 -5.00 5.70
C LEU A 22 6.71 -6.25 6.56
N GLY A 23 7.38 -6.24 7.72
CA GLY A 23 7.20 -7.27 8.73
C GLY A 23 5.88 -7.04 9.47
N GLU A 24 5.50 -7.97 10.33
CA GLU A 24 4.22 -7.89 11.05
C GLU A 24 4.10 -6.63 11.88
N GLU A 25 5.14 -6.28 12.64
CA GLU A 25 5.12 -5.08 13.49
C GLU A 25 5.05 -3.81 12.65
N GLU A 26 5.81 -3.77 11.55
CA GLU A 26 5.79 -2.63 10.64
C GLU A 26 4.41 -2.46 10.01
N ALA A 27 3.78 -3.57 9.63
CA ALA A 27 2.44 -3.52 9.04
C ALA A 27 1.43 -2.92 10.03
N VAL A 28 1.46 -3.36 11.28
CA VAL A 28 0.57 -2.82 12.32
C VAL A 28 0.82 -1.33 12.52
N GLN A 29 2.09 -0.93 12.61
CA GLN A 29 2.47 0.46 12.79
C GLN A 29 2.01 1.34 11.61
N LEU A 30 2.19 0.87 10.39
CA LEU A 30 1.80 1.61 9.21
C LEU A 30 0.29 1.83 9.16
N ILE A 31 -0.49 0.77 9.37
CA ILE A 31 -1.95 0.86 9.36
C ILE A 31 -2.44 1.79 10.47
N SER A 32 -1.85 1.66 11.67
CA SER A 32 -2.19 2.53 12.80
C SER A 32 -1.90 4.00 12.48
N GLN A 33 -0.75 4.27 11.86
CA GLN A 33 -0.38 5.62 11.45
C GLN A 33 -1.36 6.17 10.42
N TRP A 34 -1.76 5.36 9.44
CA TRP A 34 -2.72 5.76 8.42
C TRP A 34 -4.10 6.04 9.01
N GLN A 35 -4.51 5.25 10.03
CA GLN A 35 -5.76 5.54 10.73
C GLN A 35 -5.71 6.91 11.41
N GLY A 36 -4.59 7.24 12.05
CA GLY A 36 -4.45 8.52 12.74
C GLY A 36 -4.27 9.70 11.82
N GLU A 37 -3.48 9.56 10.76
CA GLU A 37 -3.13 10.68 9.88
C GLU A 37 -4.10 10.87 8.72
N GLN A 38 -4.64 9.78 8.18
CA GLN A 38 -5.49 9.82 7.00
C GLN A 38 -6.94 9.47 7.28
N GLY A 39 -7.26 9.15 8.52
CA GLY A 39 -8.64 8.81 8.89
C GLY A 39 -9.13 7.49 8.34
N LEU A 40 -8.23 6.57 7.99
CA LEU A 40 -8.64 5.26 7.50
C LEU A 40 -9.28 4.45 8.63
N LEU A 41 -10.20 3.57 8.27
CA LEU A 41 -10.91 2.74 9.24
C LEU A 41 -10.10 1.51 9.65
N GLY A 42 -9.21 1.03 8.79
CA GLY A 42 -8.36 -0.11 9.08
C GLY A 42 -7.69 -0.63 7.82
N GLY A 43 -7.04 -1.77 7.94
CA GLY A 43 -6.40 -2.41 6.80
C GLY A 43 -5.54 -3.59 7.23
N PHE A 44 -4.94 -4.22 6.25
CA PHE A 44 -3.99 -5.30 6.52
C PHE A 44 -2.99 -5.41 5.36
N VAL A 45 -1.89 -6.10 5.62
CA VAL A 45 -0.78 -6.21 4.68
C VAL A 45 -0.49 -7.68 4.40
N LEU A 46 -0.32 -8.01 3.12
CA LEU A 46 0.21 -9.29 2.67
C LEU A 46 1.59 -8.98 2.06
N SER A 47 2.65 -9.45 2.70
CA SER A 47 4.02 -9.17 2.27
C SER A 47 4.81 -10.46 2.16
N THR A 48 5.28 -10.74 0.95
CA THR A 48 6.14 -11.89 0.65
C THR A 48 7.31 -11.43 -0.19
N CYS A 49 8.25 -12.32 -0.51
CA CYS A 49 9.35 -11.98 -1.41
C CYS A 49 8.89 -11.66 -2.83
N ASN A 50 7.69 -12.10 -3.20
CA ASN A 50 7.18 -11.91 -4.57
C ASN A 50 6.31 -10.66 -4.71
N ARG A 51 5.68 -10.21 -3.63
CA ARG A 51 4.74 -9.11 -3.71
C ARG A 51 4.48 -8.48 -2.34
N LEU A 52 4.06 -7.22 -2.40
CA LEU A 52 3.51 -6.49 -1.27
C LEU A 52 2.10 -6.07 -1.66
N GLU A 53 1.12 -6.32 -0.81
CA GLU A 53 -0.26 -5.87 -1.01
C GLU A 53 -0.74 -5.23 0.28
N ILE A 54 -1.16 -3.97 0.20
CA ILE A 54 -1.70 -3.24 1.34
C ILE A 54 -3.15 -2.94 1.04
N TYR A 55 -4.04 -3.60 1.78
CA TYR A 55 -5.48 -3.37 1.71
C TYR A 55 -5.87 -2.40 2.81
N TYR A 56 -6.70 -1.43 2.47
CA TYR A 56 -7.16 -0.45 3.47
C TYR A 56 -8.63 -0.11 3.24
N GLU A 57 -9.27 0.35 4.30
CA GLU A 57 -10.65 0.81 4.23
C GLU A 57 -10.72 2.29 4.53
N ALA A 58 -11.28 3.06 3.60
CA ALA A 58 -11.50 4.49 3.73
C ALA A 58 -12.95 4.75 4.10
N PRO A 59 -13.26 5.82 4.86
CA PRO A 59 -14.64 6.13 5.25
C PRO A 59 -15.49 6.62 4.07
N SER A 60 -14.86 7.05 2.99
CA SER A 60 -15.54 7.49 1.77
C SER A 60 -14.82 6.96 0.55
N GLN A 61 -15.07 7.52 -0.62
CA GLN A 61 -14.46 7.05 -1.86
C GLN A 61 -12.94 7.15 -1.83
N VAL A 62 -12.30 6.15 -2.41
CA VAL A 62 -10.84 6.17 -2.62
C VAL A 62 -10.56 7.05 -3.83
N THR A 63 -9.80 8.12 -3.61
CA THR A 63 -9.43 9.07 -4.65
C THR A 63 -7.98 8.87 -5.05
N GLN A 64 -7.63 9.36 -6.23
CA GLN A 64 -6.23 9.34 -6.67
C GLN A 64 -5.34 10.14 -5.70
N GLU A 65 -5.86 11.22 -5.15
CA GLU A 65 -5.13 12.02 -4.17
C GLU A 65 -4.83 11.21 -2.90
N LEU A 66 -5.81 10.45 -2.41
CA LEU A 66 -5.59 9.58 -1.26
C LEU A 66 -4.54 8.51 -1.57
N GLU A 67 -4.65 7.87 -2.73
CA GLU A 67 -3.68 6.86 -3.16
C GLU A 67 -2.26 7.42 -3.19
N SER A 68 -2.09 8.58 -3.77
CA SER A 68 -0.78 9.23 -3.84
C SER A 68 -0.25 9.60 -2.45
N THR A 69 -1.12 10.07 -1.58
CA THR A 69 -0.74 10.42 -0.21
C THR A 69 -0.26 9.19 0.55
N LEU A 70 -0.97 8.06 0.42
CA LEU A 70 -0.58 6.82 1.09
C LEU A 70 0.75 6.28 0.55
N ILE A 71 0.96 6.36 -0.75
CA ILE A 71 2.23 5.92 -1.36
C ILE A 71 3.38 6.77 -0.84
N ARG A 72 3.23 8.10 -0.80
CA ARG A 72 4.27 8.98 -0.26
C ARG A 72 4.53 8.68 1.21
N SER A 73 3.48 8.39 1.99
CA SER A 73 3.61 8.02 3.38
C SER A 73 4.42 6.72 3.54
N LEU A 74 4.21 5.77 2.64
CA LEU A 74 4.97 4.52 2.65
C LEU A 74 6.46 4.76 2.41
N TYR A 75 6.81 5.62 1.46
CA TYR A 75 8.21 6.02 1.25
C TYR A 75 8.81 6.57 2.53
N ARG A 76 8.12 7.49 3.20
CA ARG A 76 8.61 8.07 4.46
C ARG A 76 8.74 7.03 5.55
N PHE A 77 7.76 6.14 5.65
CA PHE A 77 7.75 5.10 6.66
C PHE A 77 8.96 4.18 6.53
N LYS A 78 9.32 3.82 5.29
CA LYS A 78 10.46 2.96 5.00
C LYS A 78 11.76 3.76 4.85
N ARG A 79 11.71 5.08 4.99
CA ARG A 79 12.87 5.98 4.84
C ARG A 79 13.54 5.84 3.49
N ILE A 80 12.73 5.69 2.45
CA ILE A 80 13.17 5.60 1.06
C ILE A 80 12.97 6.95 0.41
N ARG A 81 13.99 7.42 -0.31
CA ARG A 81 13.89 8.69 -1.03
C ARG A 81 12.85 8.56 -2.14
N HIS A 82 11.86 9.46 -2.14
CA HIS A 82 10.85 9.50 -3.18
C HIS A 82 11.47 10.11 -4.44
N SER A 83 11.57 9.31 -5.50
CA SER A 83 12.18 9.73 -6.76
C SER A 83 11.18 10.23 -7.79
N GLY A 84 9.90 10.27 -7.41
CA GLY A 84 8.83 10.62 -8.34
C GLY A 84 8.35 9.45 -9.19
N ASP A 85 9.00 8.30 -9.10
CA ASP A 85 8.62 7.11 -9.85
C ASP A 85 7.66 6.25 -9.03
N GLU A 86 6.36 6.43 -9.30
CA GLU A 86 5.31 5.63 -8.68
C GLU A 86 4.86 4.48 -9.59
N SER A 87 5.53 4.27 -10.72
CA SER A 87 5.15 3.23 -11.68
C SER A 87 5.30 1.82 -11.14
N ILE A 88 6.08 1.64 -10.07
CA ILE A 88 6.22 0.34 -9.43
C ILE A 88 4.96 -0.07 -8.65
N PHE A 89 4.07 0.89 -8.36
CA PHE A 89 2.85 0.63 -7.60
C PHE A 89 1.65 0.45 -8.52
N THR A 90 0.83 -0.53 -8.20
CA THR A 90 -0.48 -0.71 -8.81
C THR A 90 -1.51 -0.38 -7.75
N THR A 91 -2.52 0.43 -8.10
CA THR A 91 -3.60 0.77 -7.20
C THR A 91 -4.92 0.26 -7.75
N LEU A 92 -5.72 -0.34 -6.89
CA LEU A 92 -7.07 -0.79 -7.20
C LEU A 92 -7.99 -0.30 -6.10
N HIS A 93 -9.26 -0.18 -6.39
CA HIS A 93 -10.24 0.23 -5.37
C HIS A 93 -11.59 -0.40 -5.61
N HIS A 94 -12.43 -0.42 -4.57
CA HIS A 94 -13.80 -0.94 -4.59
C HIS A 94 -13.82 -2.41 -5.02
N THR A 95 -14.68 -2.76 -5.96
CA THR A 95 -14.88 -4.13 -6.43
C THR A 95 -13.61 -4.77 -6.96
N GLU A 96 -12.76 -4.01 -7.64
CA GLU A 96 -11.51 -4.52 -8.19
C GLU A 96 -10.53 -4.94 -7.09
N ALA A 97 -10.45 -4.16 -6.01
CA ALA A 97 -9.60 -4.50 -4.87
C ALA A 97 -10.10 -5.78 -4.19
N ILE A 98 -11.42 -5.90 -4.00
CA ILE A 98 -12.03 -7.08 -3.39
C ILE A 98 -11.81 -8.31 -4.27
N ARG A 99 -12.01 -8.16 -5.57
CA ARG A 99 -11.80 -9.26 -6.52
C ARG A 99 -10.36 -9.74 -6.49
N HIS A 100 -9.41 -8.82 -6.37
CA HIS A 100 -8.00 -9.15 -6.31
C HIS A 100 -7.68 -9.99 -5.07
N LEU A 101 -8.29 -9.67 -3.94
CA LEU A 101 -8.08 -10.40 -2.69
C LEU A 101 -8.52 -11.87 -2.79
N PHE A 102 -9.57 -12.13 -3.54
CA PHE A 102 -10.17 -13.47 -3.64
C PHE A 102 -9.78 -14.27 -4.88
N ARG A 103 -8.85 -13.80 -5.66
CA ARG A 103 -8.41 -14.57 -6.82
C ARG A 103 -7.35 -15.61 -6.49
#